data_0062aedc0d59e5776dead117a138f8d8
#
_entry.id   0062aedc0d59e5776dead117a138f8d8
#
_cell.length_a   1.000
_cell.length_b   1.000
_cell.length_c   1.000
_cell.angle_alpha   90.00
_cell.angle_beta   90.00
_cell.angle_gamma   90.00
#
_symmetry.space_group_name_H-M   'P 1'
#
loop_
_entity.id
_entity.type
_entity.pdbx_description
1 polymer ?
#
loop_
_entity_poly.entity_id
_entity_poly.type
_entity_poly.pdbx_seq_one_letter_code
_entity_poly.pdbx_strand_id
1 'polypeptide(L)'
;FSFATNQNLNVVIKNGKLVGYNIHTINGKGKDTLTYRHPLGSAIGISKKRFADIAWLYTDSSHRYPYAYQAPVDIVRDSLPGFTKKSATTAILKAVGDHQKIRLSFPVWKMKTAVGGGPVLLQNGEIKITNNEELKFAGKAINDKHPRTAMGYTRDQKLIILVIGGRHPGSAEGATLVQEAQLLKELGCVEALNLDGGGSSCMLVNGKPTIQVSDKEGQRPVPAVFLIRSKK
;
A
#
# COMPACT_ATOMS: atom_id res chain seq x y z
N PHE A 1 8.95 0.28 -3.42
CA PHE A 1 10.00 1.28 -3.23
C PHE A 1 10.60 1.73 -4.56
N SER A 2 11.44 2.76 -4.54
CA SER A 2 12.17 3.22 -5.73
C SER A 2 13.55 2.58 -5.80
N PHE A 3 13.85 1.88 -6.86
CA PHE A 3 15.19 1.34 -7.12
C PHE A 3 16.25 2.43 -7.25
N ALA A 4 15.88 3.55 -7.90
CA ALA A 4 16.84 4.63 -8.20
C ALA A 4 17.30 5.38 -6.95
N THR A 5 16.44 5.48 -5.92
CA THR A 5 16.72 6.28 -4.72
C THR A 5 16.74 5.45 -3.45
N ASN A 6 16.43 4.16 -3.52
CA ASN A 6 16.33 3.25 -2.38
C ASN A 6 15.36 3.73 -1.28
N GLN A 7 14.35 4.52 -1.66
CA GLN A 7 13.41 5.15 -0.74
C GLN A 7 12.05 4.43 -0.72
N ASN A 8 11.39 4.44 0.42
CA ASN A 8 9.98 4.08 0.48
C ASN A 8 9.15 5.09 -0.32
N LEU A 9 8.23 4.59 -1.14
CA LEU A 9 7.29 5.42 -1.91
C LEU A 9 6.00 5.72 -1.15
N ASN A 10 5.76 5.01 -0.07
CA ASN A 10 4.55 5.08 0.73
C ASN A 10 4.90 5.26 2.22
N VAL A 11 3.87 5.52 3.01
CA VAL A 11 3.99 5.74 4.45
C VAL A 11 4.63 4.56 5.17
N VAL A 12 5.49 4.88 6.13
CA VAL A 12 5.99 3.94 7.13
C VAL A 12 5.86 4.58 8.51
N ILE A 13 5.20 3.88 9.44
CA ILE A 13 5.12 4.27 10.86
C ILE A 13 5.82 3.22 11.70
N LYS A 14 6.79 3.65 12.51
CA LYS A 14 7.53 2.81 13.44
C LYS A 14 7.40 3.38 14.85
N ASN A 15 6.88 2.57 15.78
CA ASN A 15 6.68 2.96 17.18
C ASN A 15 5.90 4.29 17.36
N GLY A 16 4.89 4.52 16.51
CA GLY A 16 4.06 5.74 16.56
C GLY A 16 4.74 7.00 16.00
N LYS A 17 5.85 6.83 15.28
CA LYS A 17 6.55 7.90 14.57
C LYS A 17 6.46 7.65 13.07
N LEU A 18 6.11 8.68 12.31
CA LEU A 18 6.14 8.67 10.86
C LEU A 18 7.62 8.73 10.41
N VAL A 19 8.10 7.68 9.74
CA VAL A 19 9.50 7.55 9.29
C VAL A 19 9.63 7.45 7.76
N GLY A 20 8.51 7.24 7.06
CA GLY A 20 8.40 7.32 5.61
C GLY A 20 7.10 8.03 5.23
N TYR A 21 7.15 8.81 4.15
CA TYR A 21 6.05 9.63 3.66
C TYR A 21 5.58 9.13 2.30
N ASN A 22 4.30 9.38 1.96
CA ASN A 22 3.83 9.17 0.60
C ASN A 22 4.55 10.11 -0.36
N ILE A 23 5.12 9.57 -1.41
CA ILE A 23 5.76 10.34 -2.47
C ILE A 23 4.69 10.65 -3.52
N HIS A 24 4.46 11.93 -3.78
CA HIS A 24 3.45 12.42 -4.72
C HIS A 24 3.99 12.52 -6.15
N THR A 25 5.31 12.54 -6.32
CA THR A 25 5.96 12.59 -7.62
C THR A 25 7.13 11.63 -7.66
N ILE A 26 7.35 11.01 -8.81
CA ILE A 26 8.55 10.22 -9.10
C ILE A 26 9.12 10.69 -10.43
N ASN A 27 10.43 10.58 -10.60
CA ASN A 27 11.07 10.89 -11.88
C ASN A 27 10.54 9.94 -12.96
N GLY A 28 10.04 10.49 -14.04
CA GLY A 28 9.63 9.75 -15.22
C GLY A 28 10.82 9.20 -16.00
N LYS A 29 10.54 8.29 -16.92
CA LYS A 29 11.53 7.81 -17.89
C LYS A 29 11.33 8.55 -19.22
N GLY A 30 12.43 8.93 -19.89
CA GLY A 30 12.41 9.58 -21.19
C GLY A 30 12.16 11.10 -21.11
N LYS A 31 11.30 11.62 -21.99
CA LYS A 31 11.01 13.06 -22.09
C LYS A 31 10.15 13.60 -20.94
N ASP A 32 9.42 12.70 -20.27
CA ASP A 32 8.62 13.08 -19.09
C ASP A 32 9.51 13.23 -17.88
N THR A 33 9.59 14.42 -17.34
CA THR A 33 10.46 14.74 -16.21
C THR A 33 9.89 14.27 -14.88
N LEU A 34 8.56 14.18 -14.73
CA LEU A 34 7.89 13.77 -13.49
C LEU A 34 6.66 12.91 -13.78
N THR A 35 6.50 11.83 -13.03
CA THR A 35 5.27 11.05 -12.97
C THR A 35 4.56 11.35 -11.65
N TYR A 36 3.33 11.82 -11.74
CA TYR A 36 2.51 12.13 -10.57
C TYR A 36 1.85 10.87 -10.03
N ARG A 37 1.80 10.77 -8.71
CA ARG A 37 1.09 9.73 -7.98
C ARG A 37 -0.13 10.31 -7.29
N HIS A 38 -1.06 9.41 -6.96
CA HIS A 38 -2.18 9.80 -6.13
C HIS A 38 -1.69 10.38 -4.79
N PRO A 39 -2.20 11.55 -4.36
CA PRO A 39 -1.74 12.21 -3.13
C PRO A 39 -2.09 11.42 -1.85
N LEU A 40 -3.11 10.57 -1.91
CA LEU A 40 -3.42 9.64 -0.84
C LEU A 40 -2.81 8.27 -1.17
N GLY A 41 -1.97 7.76 -0.29
CA GLY A 41 -1.43 6.41 -0.38
C GLY A 41 -2.15 5.49 0.59
N SER A 42 -2.60 4.33 0.12
CA SER A 42 -3.19 3.33 1.00
C SER A 42 -2.14 2.69 1.90
N ALA A 43 -2.54 2.37 3.13
CA ALA A 43 -1.69 1.72 4.11
C ALA A 43 -2.49 0.84 5.07
N ILE A 44 -1.83 -0.19 5.60
CA ILE A 44 -2.32 -0.96 6.73
C ILE A 44 -1.56 -0.56 7.99
N GLY A 45 -2.28 -0.28 9.06
CA GLY A 45 -1.71 0.09 10.35
C GLY A 45 -2.23 -0.74 11.49
N ILE A 46 -1.43 -0.82 12.55
CA ILE A 46 -1.77 -1.50 13.80
C ILE A 46 -1.66 -0.49 14.95
N SER A 47 -2.75 -0.29 15.65
CA SER A 47 -2.84 0.62 16.78
C SER A 47 -2.10 0.10 18.03
N LYS A 48 -1.96 0.92 19.06
CA LYS A 48 -1.45 0.49 20.37
C LYS A 48 -2.30 -0.62 21.01
N LYS A 49 -3.60 -0.64 20.71
CA LYS A 49 -4.55 -1.66 21.20
C LYS A 49 -4.56 -2.92 20.33
N ARG A 50 -3.67 -3.03 19.35
CA ARG A 50 -3.55 -4.14 18.38
C ARG A 50 -4.74 -4.27 17.41
N PHE A 51 -5.52 -3.23 17.21
CA PHE A 51 -6.51 -3.17 16.14
C PHE A 51 -5.82 -2.79 14.83
N ALA A 52 -6.08 -3.56 13.79
CA ALA A 52 -5.68 -3.26 12.43
C ALA A 52 -6.71 -2.36 11.75
N ASP A 53 -6.24 -1.51 10.85
CA ASP A 53 -7.06 -0.64 10.02
C ASP A 53 -6.35 -0.37 8.70
N ILE A 54 -7.12 -0.29 7.60
CA ILE A 54 -6.63 0.11 6.29
C ILE A 54 -7.27 1.44 5.93
N ALA A 55 -6.45 2.39 5.49
CA ALA A 55 -6.91 3.73 5.13
C ALA A 55 -6.06 4.33 4.02
N TRP A 56 -6.62 5.33 3.33
CA TRP A 56 -5.92 6.19 2.38
C TRP A 56 -5.39 7.41 3.12
N LEU A 57 -4.08 7.58 3.11
CA LEU A 57 -3.39 8.51 4.00
C LEU A 57 -2.83 9.70 3.26
N TYR A 58 -3.09 10.89 3.78
CA TYR A 58 -2.32 12.08 3.47
C TYR A 58 -1.20 12.24 4.49
N THR A 59 0.05 12.35 4.02
CA THR A 59 1.22 12.54 4.88
C THR A 59 1.81 13.93 4.68
N ASP A 60 2.12 14.59 5.79
CA ASP A 60 2.77 15.88 5.82
C ASP A 60 3.86 15.89 6.90
N SER A 61 5.05 16.36 6.55
CA SER A 61 6.20 16.41 7.47
C SER A 61 6.01 17.37 8.65
N SER A 62 5.09 18.32 8.56
CA SER A 62 4.71 19.21 9.66
C SER A 62 3.82 18.54 10.71
N HIS A 63 3.28 17.35 10.42
CA HIS A 63 2.37 16.64 11.29
C HIS A 63 2.97 15.33 11.80
N ARG A 64 2.76 15.08 13.10
CA ARG A 64 3.24 13.85 13.74
C ARG A 64 2.58 12.58 13.22
N TYR A 65 1.32 12.65 12.83
CA TYR A 65 0.51 11.54 12.34
C TYR A 65 -0.11 11.90 11.00
N PRO A 66 -0.30 10.94 10.10
CA PRO A 66 -1.04 11.18 8.87
C PRO A 66 -2.53 11.40 9.14
N TYR A 67 -3.20 11.99 8.17
CA TYR A 67 -4.65 12.05 8.11
C TYR A 67 -5.17 10.88 7.31
N ALA A 68 -6.26 10.25 7.78
CA ALA A 68 -6.84 9.07 7.16
C ALA A 68 -8.18 9.38 6.50
N TYR A 69 -8.40 8.72 5.38
CA TYR A 69 -9.68 8.63 4.69
C TYR A 69 -10.04 7.15 4.54
N GLN A 70 -11.30 6.78 4.77
CA GLN A 70 -11.75 5.38 4.79
C GLN A 70 -12.35 4.92 3.44
N ALA A 71 -12.20 5.71 2.40
CA ALA A 71 -12.57 5.37 1.04
C ALA A 71 -11.54 5.95 0.06
N PRO A 72 -11.34 5.34 -1.12
CA PRO A 72 -10.50 5.94 -2.14
C PRO A 72 -11.14 7.23 -2.65
N VAL A 73 -10.31 8.22 -2.95
CA VAL A 73 -10.74 9.46 -3.59
C VAL A 73 -10.33 9.42 -5.05
N ASP A 74 -11.31 9.49 -5.95
CA ASP A 74 -11.04 9.55 -7.37
C ASP A 74 -10.46 10.92 -7.73
N ILE A 75 -9.34 10.89 -8.41
CA ILE A 75 -8.76 12.08 -9.04
C ILE A 75 -8.80 11.87 -10.54
N VAL A 76 -9.61 12.64 -11.23
CA VAL A 76 -9.69 12.60 -12.68
C VAL A 76 -8.34 13.05 -13.27
N ARG A 77 -7.66 12.14 -13.96
CA ARG A 77 -6.32 12.36 -14.53
C ARG A 77 -6.21 13.61 -15.39
N ASP A 78 -7.28 13.93 -16.12
CA ASP A 78 -7.29 15.01 -17.13
C ASP A 78 -7.50 16.40 -16.54
N SER A 79 -7.89 16.51 -15.27
CA SER A 79 -8.21 17.81 -14.63
C SER A 79 -7.04 18.45 -13.88
N LEU A 80 -5.85 17.81 -13.85
CA LEU A 80 -4.72 18.27 -13.03
C LEU A 80 -3.39 18.33 -13.80
N PRO A 81 -3.27 19.12 -14.89
CA PRO A 81 -1.96 19.41 -15.44
C PRO A 81 -1.15 20.20 -14.42
N GLY A 82 0.07 19.74 -14.10
CA GLY A 82 0.96 20.43 -13.17
C GLY A 82 0.65 20.21 -11.68
N PHE A 83 0.33 18.99 -11.31
CA PHE A 83 0.05 18.58 -9.92
C PHE A 83 1.27 18.84 -9.01
N THR A 84 1.23 19.91 -8.24
CA THR A 84 2.21 20.24 -7.21
C THR A 84 1.71 19.78 -5.84
N LYS A 85 2.59 19.69 -4.84
CA LYS A 85 2.21 19.39 -3.44
C LYS A 85 1.06 20.31 -2.97
N LYS A 86 1.11 21.59 -3.32
CA LYS A 86 0.11 22.59 -2.95
C LYS A 86 -1.21 22.38 -3.71
N SER A 87 -1.15 22.09 -5.01
CA SER A 87 -2.35 21.83 -5.83
C SER A 87 -2.97 20.47 -5.47
N ALA A 88 -2.17 19.47 -5.11
CA ALA A 88 -2.68 18.21 -4.62
C ALA A 88 -3.52 18.37 -3.35
N THR A 89 -2.99 19.10 -2.37
CA THR A 89 -3.71 19.38 -1.12
C THR A 89 -4.99 20.16 -1.37
N THR A 90 -4.95 21.19 -2.24
CA THR A 90 -6.12 22.00 -2.58
C THR A 90 -7.15 21.22 -3.37
N ALA A 91 -6.72 20.38 -4.31
CA ALA A 91 -7.61 19.52 -5.10
C ALA A 91 -8.32 18.47 -4.23
N ILE A 92 -7.61 17.85 -3.27
CA ILE A 92 -8.23 16.93 -2.32
C ILE A 92 -9.25 17.66 -1.46
N LEU A 93 -8.90 18.81 -0.90
CA LEU A 93 -9.80 19.60 -0.09
C LEU A 93 -11.01 20.07 -0.88
N LYS A 94 -10.83 20.40 -2.16
CA LYS A 94 -11.90 20.81 -3.06
C LYS A 94 -12.78 19.65 -3.50
N ALA A 95 -12.20 18.54 -3.97
CA ALA A 95 -12.94 17.34 -4.36
C ALA A 95 -13.78 16.77 -3.21
N VAL A 96 -13.26 16.88 -2.01
CA VAL A 96 -13.94 16.47 -0.79
C VAL A 96 -15.00 17.52 -0.39
N GLY A 97 -14.77 18.82 -0.62
CA GLY A 97 -15.70 19.91 -0.30
C GLY A 97 -16.90 20.01 -1.25
N ASP A 98 -16.69 19.71 -2.55
CA ASP A 98 -17.74 19.81 -3.57
C ASP A 98 -18.78 18.67 -3.46
N HIS A 99 -18.43 17.51 -2.88
CA HIS A 99 -19.34 16.38 -2.72
C HIS A 99 -20.12 16.34 -1.40
N GLN A 100 -19.75 17.14 -0.42
CA GLN A 100 -20.49 17.17 0.84
C GLN A 100 -20.36 18.52 1.56
N LYS A 101 -21.47 19.14 1.91
CA LYS A 101 -21.57 20.15 2.97
C LYS A 101 -21.25 19.57 4.37
N ILE A 102 -20.49 18.49 4.43
CA ILE A 102 -20.05 17.85 5.67
C ILE A 102 -18.70 18.48 6.04
N ARG A 103 -18.57 18.94 7.26
CA ARG A 103 -17.28 19.28 7.88
C ARG A 103 -16.39 18.05 7.81
N LEU A 104 -15.51 17.99 6.83
CA LEU A 104 -14.52 16.94 6.70
C LEU A 104 -13.39 17.20 7.70
N SER A 105 -13.59 16.72 8.89
CA SER A 105 -12.45 16.47 9.77
C SER A 105 -11.79 15.19 9.29
N PHE A 106 -10.67 15.29 8.57
CA PHE A 106 -9.81 14.13 8.34
C PHE A 106 -9.32 13.64 9.70
N PRO A 107 -9.74 12.46 10.15
CA PRO A 107 -9.31 11.96 11.44
C PRO A 107 -7.80 11.69 11.41
N VAL A 108 -7.14 12.04 12.47
CA VAL A 108 -5.72 11.76 12.68
C VAL A 108 -5.54 10.25 12.88
N TRP A 109 -4.73 9.61 12.06
CA TRP A 109 -4.52 8.17 12.10
C TRP A 109 -3.38 7.78 13.04
N LYS A 110 -3.73 7.47 14.30
CA LYS A 110 -2.78 7.20 15.38
C LYS A 110 -2.40 5.72 15.45
N MET A 111 -1.57 5.25 14.52
CA MET A 111 -1.06 3.89 14.51
C MET A 111 0.30 3.77 15.21
N LYS A 112 0.58 2.60 15.83
CA LYS A 112 1.87 2.26 16.40
C LYS A 112 2.84 1.80 15.33
N THR A 113 2.34 1.03 14.38
CA THR A 113 3.09 0.49 13.24
C THR A 113 2.21 0.57 12.00
N ALA A 114 2.76 0.99 10.88
CA ALA A 114 2.06 0.96 9.61
C ALA A 114 3.03 0.81 8.45
N VAL A 115 2.54 0.22 7.37
CA VAL A 115 3.23 0.13 6.09
C VAL A 115 2.27 0.47 4.97
N GLY A 116 2.73 1.33 4.06
CA GLY A 116 1.97 1.71 2.87
C GLY A 116 2.21 0.76 1.72
N GLY A 117 1.21 0.62 0.87
CA GLY A 117 1.19 -0.25 -0.29
C GLY A 117 0.20 0.20 -1.34
N GLY A 118 -0.62 -0.73 -1.77
CA GLY A 118 -1.73 -0.55 -2.72
C GLY A 118 -1.58 -1.38 -3.98
N PRO A 119 -2.70 -1.61 -4.65
CA PRO A 119 -4.03 -1.14 -4.28
C PRO A 119 -4.62 -1.88 -3.06
N VAL A 120 -5.69 -1.34 -2.48
CA VAL A 120 -6.55 -2.10 -1.58
C VAL A 120 -7.21 -3.22 -2.38
N LEU A 121 -7.32 -4.40 -1.79
CA LEU A 121 -7.84 -5.62 -2.42
C LEU A 121 -9.23 -6.01 -1.94
N LEU A 122 -9.47 -5.85 -0.62
CA LEU A 122 -10.74 -6.16 0.02
C LEU A 122 -11.23 -4.97 0.83
N GLN A 123 -12.52 -4.72 0.78
CA GLN A 123 -13.24 -3.81 1.66
C GLN A 123 -14.54 -4.45 2.15
N ASN A 124 -14.77 -4.44 3.45
CA ASN A 124 -15.97 -5.01 4.09
C ASN A 124 -16.24 -6.47 3.71
N GLY A 125 -15.19 -7.26 3.48
CA GLY A 125 -15.27 -8.66 3.08
C GLY A 125 -15.53 -8.90 1.58
N GLU A 126 -15.61 -7.83 0.79
CA GLU A 126 -15.80 -7.94 -0.66
C GLU A 126 -14.53 -7.59 -1.43
N ILE A 127 -14.32 -8.29 -2.55
CA ILE A 127 -13.22 -7.99 -3.47
C ILE A 127 -13.51 -6.66 -4.15
N LYS A 128 -12.70 -5.66 -3.82
CA LYS A 128 -12.78 -4.32 -4.37
C LYS A 128 -11.37 -3.78 -4.60
N ILE A 129 -10.82 -4.11 -5.77
CA ILE A 129 -9.45 -3.69 -6.12
C ILE A 129 -9.47 -2.23 -6.57
N THR A 130 -8.96 -1.34 -5.74
CA THR A 130 -8.98 0.12 -5.95
C THR A 130 -7.80 0.61 -6.80
N ASN A 131 -7.41 -0.18 -7.80
CA ASN A 131 -6.23 0.13 -8.60
C ASN A 131 -6.34 1.43 -9.39
N ASN A 132 -7.51 1.66 -10.00
CA ASN A 132 -7.74 2.85 -10.83
C ASN A 132 -7.83 4.10 -9.98
N GLU A 133 -8.54 4.02 -8.87
CA GLU A 133 -8.71 5.11 -7.91
C GLU A 133 -7.37 5.52 -7.30
N GLU A 134 -6.51 4.56 -7.03
CA GLU A 134 -5.18 4.80 -6.43
C GLU A 134 -4.08 5.08 -7.46
N LEU A 135 -4.35 4.94 -8.75
CA LEU A 135 -3.38 5.12 -9.84
C LEU A 135 -2.11 4.28 -9.66
N LYS A 136 -2.25 2.99 -9.25
CA LYS A 136 -1.10 2.13 -8.89
C LYS A 136 -0.46 1.46 -10.10
N PHE A 137 -1.17 0.56 -10.75
CA PHE A 137 -0.64 -0.21 -11.88
C PHE A 137 -1.32 0.20 -13.18
N ALA A 138 -0.54 0.29 -14.25
CA ALA A 138 -1.02 0.59 -15.59
C ALA A 138 -0.96 -0.65 -16.49
N GLY A 139 -1.85 -0.69 -17.50
CA GLY A 139 -1.83 -1.71 -18.54
C GLY A 139 -2.07 -3.13 -18.03
N LYS A 140 -1.27 -4.09 -18.50
CA LYS A 140 -1.42 -5.52 -18.20
C LYS A 140 -0.99 -5.92 -16.79
N ALA A 141 -0.27 -5.07 -16.06
CA ALA A 141 0.32 -5.41 -14.76
C ALA A 141 -0.70 -5.85 -13.70
N ILE A 142 -1.98 -5.50 -13.86
CA ILE A 142 -3.08 -5.94 -12.99
C ILE A 142 -3.36 -7.43 -13.17
N ASN A 143 -3.29 -7.90 -14.42
CA ASN A 143 -3.69 -9.25 -14.81
C ASN A 143 -2.51 -10.22 -14.90
N ASP A 144 -1.29 -9.71 -14.81
CA ASP A 144 -0.09 -10.54 -14.90
C ASP A 144 0.16 -11.25 -13.55
N LYS A 145 0.61 -12.49 -13.63
CA LYS A 145 1.06 -13.26 -12.48
C LYS A 145 2.44 -12.79 -12.04
N HIS A 146 2.54 -12.38 -10.79
CA HIS A 146 3.78 -11.96 -10.15
C HIS A 146 3.91 -12.54 -8.74
N PRO A 147 5.13 -12.64 -8.19
CA PRO A 147 5.29 -12.79 -6.75
C PRO A 147 4.53 -11.65 -6.05
N ARG A 148 3.76 -11.96 -5.01
CA ARG A 148 2.92 -10.99 -4.30
C ARG A 148 3.20 -11.00 -2.81
N THR A 149 2.95 -9.87 -2.20
CA THR A 149 2.95 -9.69 -0.76
C THR A 149 1.72 -8.87 -0.40
N ALA A 150 0.92 -9.37 0.52
CA ALA A 150 -0.25 -8.65 1.03
C ALA A 150 -0.39 -8.77 2.53
N MET A 151 -1.12 -7.85 3.10
CA MET A 151 -1.57 -7.90 4.48
C MET A 151 -3.07 -7.62 4.54
N GLY A 152 -3.75 -8.34 5.42
CA GLY A 152 -5.16 -8.13 5.68
C GLY A 152 -5.49 -8.47 7.12
N TYR A 153 -6.75 -8.24 7.51
CA TYR A 153 -7.23 -8.63 8.82
C TYR A 153 -8.66 -9.15 8.75
N THR A 154 -8.93 -10.08 9.65
CA THR A 154 -10.26 -10.69 9.81
C THR A 154 -11.16 -9.83 10.69
N ARG A 155 -12.46 -10.15 10.76
CA ARG A 155 -13.42 -9.43 11.60
C ARG A 155 -13.06 -9.49 13.10
N ASP A 156 -12.46 -10.59 13.55
CA ASP A 156 -11.95 -10.77 14.91
C ASP A 156 -10.52 -10.23 15.09
N GLN A 157 -10.05 -9.38 14.16
CA GLN A 157 -8.76 -8.66 14.21
C GLN A 157 -7.53 -9.55 14.17
N LYS A 158 -7.62 -10.76 13.62
CA LYS A 158 -6.43 -11.54 13.28
C LYS A 158 -5.73 -10.92 12.09
N LEU A 159 -4.43 -10.67 12.22
CA LEU A 159 -3.60 -10.18 11.13
C LEU A 159 -3.21 -11.37 10.24
N ILE A 160 -3.47 -11.24 8.95
CA ILE A 160 -3.04 -12.19 7.92
C ILE A 160 -1.92 -11.53 7.12
N ILE A 161 -0.80 -12.24 6.96
CA ILE A 161 0.30 -11.85 6.09
C ILE A 161 0.44 -12.93 5.04
N LEU A 162 0.26 -12.56 3.79
CA LEU A 162 0.33 -13.47 2.65
C LEU A 162 1.54 -13.12 1.79
N VAL A 163 2.35 -14.13 1.48
CA VAL A 163 3.43 -14.02 0.49
C VAL A 163 3.27 -15.14 -0.53
N ILE A 164 3.27 -14.80 -1.80
CA ILE A 164 3.09 -15.72 -2.92
C ILE A 164 4.38 -15.75 -3.73
N GLY A 165 4.98 -16.94 -3.86
CA GLY A 165 6.13 -17.17 -4.74
C GLY A 165 5.76 -17.00 -6.20
N GLY A 166 6.72 -16.67 -7.06
CA GLY A 166 6.45 -16.50 -8.47
C GLY A 166 7.69 -16.38 -9.32
N ARG A 167 7.50 -16.32 -10.64
CA ARG A 167 8.56 -16.29 -11.67
C ARG A 167 9.40 -17.57 -11.74
N HIS A 168 8.86 -18.68 -11.23
CA HIS A 168 9.44 -20.02 -11.33
C HIS A 168 8.50 -20.90 -12.17
N PRO A 169 8.69 -20.99 -13.50
CA PRO A 169 7.83 -21.78 -14.38
C PRO A 169 7.70 -23.23 -13.93
N GLY A 170 6.50 -23.75 -13.93
CA GLY A 170 6.22 -25.13 -13.54
C GLY A 170 6.18 -25.42 -12.03
N SER A 171 6.59 -24.46 -11.18
CA SER A 171 6.57 -24.64 -9.71
C SER A 171 5.83 -23.52 -8.96
N ALA A 172 6.13 -22.26 -9.28
CA ALA A 172 5.48 -21.10 -8.66
C ALA A 172 5.43 -19.93 -9.67
N GLU A 173 4.31 -19.76 -10.34
CA GLU A 173 4.17 -18.72 -11.38
C GLU A 173 3.87 -17.33 -10.81
N GLY A 174 3.29 -17.27 -9.64
CA GLY A 174 2.79 -16.06 -9.01
C GLY A 174 1.25 -15.97 -9.08
N ALA A 175 0.72 -14.81 -8.70
CA ALA A 175 -0.72 -14.54 -8.72
C ALA A 175 -1.02 -13.19 -9.37
N THR A 176 -2.20 -13.08 -9.97
CA THR A 176 -2.82 -11.80 -10.32
C THR A 176 -3.32 -11.10 -9.07
N LEU A 177 -3.65 -9.79 -9.14
CA LEU A 177 -4.27 -9.10 -8.00
C LEU A 177 -5.62 -9.69 -7.62
N VAL A 178 -6.40 -10.19 -8.58
CA VAL A 178 -7.68 -10.85 -8.32
C VAL A 178 -7.47 -12.14 -7.55
N GLN A 179 -6.51 -12.97 -7.95
CA GLN A 179 -6.19 -14.22 -7.25
C GLN A 179 -5.67 -13.97 -5.83
N GLU A 180 -4.84 -12.93 -5.66
CA GLU A 180 -4.37 -12.50 -4.35
C GLU A 180 -5.52 -12.06 -3.44
N ALA A 181 -6.46 -11.26 -3.96
CA ALA A 181 -7.67 -10.83 -3.24
C ALA A 181 -8.56 -12.02 -2.86
N GLN A 182 -8.74 -12.97 -3.78
CA GLN A 182 -9.50 -14.19 -3.55
C GLN A 182 -8.93 -15.01 -2.39
N LEU A 183 -7.62 -15.26 -2.40
CA LEU A 183 -6.95 -15.99 -1.32
C LEU A 183 -7.13 -15.31 0.03
N LEU A 184 -6.99 -13.98 0.09
CA LEU A 184 -7.20 -13.24 1.33
C LEU A 184 -8.65 -13.30 1.81
N LYS A 185 -9.63 -13.27 0.90
CA LYS A 185 -11.05 -13.47 1.21
C LYS A 185 -11.31 -14.88 1.76
N GLU A 186 -10.75 -15.91 1.15
CA GLU A 186 -10.84 -17.31 1.61
C GLU A 186 -10.18 -17.50 3.00
N LEU A 187 -9.12 -16.76 3.30
CA LEU A 187 -8.48 -16.72 4.63
C LEU A 187 -9.31 -15.93 5.67
N GLY A 188 -10.48 -15.41 5.30
CA GLY A 188 -11.40 -14.71 6.18
C GLY A 188 -11.10 -13.23 6.40
N CYS A 189 -10.24 -12.63 5.59
CA CYS A 189 -9.99 -11.19 5.66
C CYS A 189 -11.24 -10.39 5.28
N VAL A 190 -11.52 -9.37 6.05
CA VAL A 190 -12.56 -8.36 5.74
C VAL A 190 -11.96 -7.14 5.06
N GLU A 191 -10.72 -6.83 5.35
CA GLU A 191 -9.92 -5.78 4.70
C GLU A 191 -8.57 -6.35 4.29
N ALA A 192 -8.06 -5.96 3.13
CA ALA A 192 -6.74 -6.39 2.66
C ALA A 192 -6.09 -5.37 1.72
N LEU A 193 -4.77 -5.31 1.77
CA LEU A 193 -3.91 -4.38 1.04
C LEU A 193 -2.77 -5.14 0.36
N ASN A 194 -2.59 -4.94 -0.95
CA ASN A 194 -1.39 -5.37 -1.65
C ASN A 194 -0.18 -4.51 -1.23
N LEU A 195 0.94 -5.14 -1.06
CA LEU A 195 2.22 -4.49 -0.74
C LEU A 195 3.21 -4.60 -1.91
N ASP A 196 4.46 -4.25 -1.67
CA ASP A 196 5.52 -4.41 -2.66
C ASP A 196 5.75 -5.91 -2.96
N GLY A 197 5.76 -6.24 -4.23
CA GLY A 197 5.81 -7.59 -4.75
C GLY A 197 7.06 -7.87 -5.60
N GLY A 198 6.96 -8.85 -6.49
CA GLY A 198 8.07 -9.22 -7.36
C GLY A 198 9.27 -9.71 -6.57
N GLY A 199 10.46 -9.24 -6.92
CA GLY A 199 11.71 -9.59 -6.22
C GLY A 199 11.81 -9.09 -4.78
N SER A 200 10.88 -8.22 -4.35
CA SER A 200 10.78 -7.75 -2.95
C SER A 200 9.99 -8.72 -2.06
N SER A 201 9.25 -9.67 -2.67
CA SER A 201 8.45 -10.65 -1.91
C SER A 201 9.35 -11.60 -1.15
N CYS A 202 9.24 -11.58 0.17
CA CYS A 202 10.01 -12.44 1.06
C CYS A 202 9.31 -12.55 2.41
N MET A 203 9.36 -13.74 3.00
CA MET A 203 8.92 -13.97 4.37
C MET A 203 9.89 -14.94 5.06
N LEU A 204 10.31 -14.57 6.26
CA LEU A 204 11.11 -15.45 7.12
C LEU A 204 10.31 -15.81 8.36
N VAL A 205 10.25 -17.08 8.68
CA VAL A 205 9.70 -17.59 9.93
C VAL A 205 10.85 -18.22 10.73
N ASN A 206 11.12 -17.68 11.90
CA ASN A 206 12.25 -18.09 12.74
C ASN A 206 13.60 -18.05 11.99
N GLY A 207 13.79 -17.02 11.15
CA GLY A 207 15.01 -16.81 10.36
C GLY A 207 15.12 -17.67 9.10
N LYS A 208 14.14 -18.52 8.80
CA LYS A 208 14.14 -19.38 7.61
C LYS A 208 13.21 -18.81 6.54
N PRO A 209 13.64 -18.71 5.26
CA PRO A 209 12.78 -18.34 4.16
C PRO A 209 11.60 -19.32 4.00
N THR A 210 10.41 -18.80 3.71
CA THR A 210 9.20 -19.61 3.49
C THR A 210 8.85 -19.77 2.02
N ILE A 211 9.43 -18.93 1.16
CA ILE A 211 9.29 -19.00 -0.30
C ILE A 211 10.67 -18.91 -0.94
N GLN A 212 10.77 -19.42 -2.17
CA GLN A 212 11.92 -19.15 -3.03
C GLN A 212 11.81 -17.72 -3.57
N VAL A 213 12.88 -16.93 -3.43
CA VAL A 213 12.95 -15.57 -3.96
C VAL A 213 12.98 -15.59 -5.49
N SER A 214 12.38 -14.60 -6.12
CA SER A 214 12.21 -14.59 -7.57
C SER A 214 13.38 -14.01 -8.36
N ASP A 215 14.27 -13.25 -7.72
CA ASP A 215 15.42 -12.66 -8.38
C ASP A 215 16.59 -13.67 -8.37
N LYS A 216 17.31 -13.76 -9.49
CA LYS A 216 18.41 -14.73 -9.68
C LYS A 216 19.58 -14.47 -8.74
N GLU A 217 19.81 -13.21 -8.40
CA GLU A 217 20.87 -12.76 -7.50
C GLU A 217 20.54 -12.96 -6.02
N GLY A 218 19.37 -13.52 -5.72
CA GLY A 218 18.90 -13.75 -4.35
C GLY A 218 17.93 -12.68 -3.85
N GLN A 219 17.79 -12.55 -2.54
CA GLN A 219 16.85 -11.62 -1.93
C GLN A 219 17.23 -10.18 -2.21
N ARG A 220 16.31 -9.45 -2.82
CA ARG A 220 16.47 -8.02 -3.09
C ARG A 220 16.52 -7.22 -1.80
N PRO A 221 17.46 -6.27 -1.64
CA PRO A 221 17.42 -5.30 -0.55
C PRO A 221 16.13 -4.49 -0.58
N VAL A 222 15.45 -4.36 0.54
CA VAL A 222 14.22 -3.58 0.70
C VAL A 222 14.39 -2.54 1.81
N PRO A 223 13.88 -1.31 1.65
CA PRO A 223 14.10 -0.23 2.62
C PRO A 223 13.27 -0.38 3.91
N ALA A 224 12.27 -1.24 3.92
CA ALA A 224 11.43 -1.51 5.09
C ALA A 224 10.95 -2.95 5.12
N VAL A 225 10.91 -3.51 6.34
CA VAL A 225 10.35 -4.83 6.61
C VAL A 225 9.35 -4.74 7.76
N PHE A 226 8.32 -5.59 7.73
CA PHE A 226 7.39 -5.76 8.83
C PHE A 226 7.89 -6.90 9.73
N LEU A 227 8.08 -6.60 11.02
CA LEU A 227 8.64 -7.54 11.98
C LEU A 227 7.64 -7.86 13.09
N ILE A 228 7.37 -9.14 13.31
CA ILE A 228 6.60 -9.65 14.44
C ILE A 228 7.56 -10.36 15.40
N ARG A 229 7.46 -10.01 16.68
CA ARG A 229 8.19 -10.69 17.76
C ARG A 229 7.22 -11.14 18.83
N SER A 230 7.43 -12.36 19.36
CA SER A 230 6.79 -12.75 20.61
C SER A 230 7.28 -11.83 21.73
N LYS A 231 6.39 -11.46 22.63
CA LYS A 231 6.80 -10.85 23.89
C LYS A 231 7.40 -11.96 24.75
N LYS A 232 8.65 -11.81 25.12
CA LYS A 232 9.19 -12.56 26.26
C LYS A 232 8.52 -12.12 27.54
#